data_19abb9b7a1346e48dcc5baca06173a74
#
_entry.id   19abb9b7a1346e48dcc5baca06173a74
#
_cell.length_a   1.000
_cell.length_b   1.000
_cell.length_c   1.000
_cell.angle_alpha   90.00
_cell.angle_beta   90.00
_cell.angle_gamma   90.00
#
_symmetry.space_group_name_H-M   'P 1'
#
loop_
_entity.id
_entity.type
_entity.pdbx_description
1 polymer ?
#
loop_
_entity_poly.entity_id
_entity_poly.type
_entity_poly.pdbx_seq_one_letter_code
_entity_poly.pdbx_strand_id
1 'polypeptide(L)'
;MSKNSKLVIAGLVFVMLLALWAGWRHGKTEADDADPGGKTHGETVAAVVKVSRGKLGAPLTLAGAFKPFQDVDVHAKVAGYIKKIYVDVGSRVSEGQTLAVLEVPELAAQLAGADAAVRRSRQEISRAQGDVERAKSAHAAVHAMCQRLQQASEQRVGLVAQQEVDNARAKDLEGEAQVSSAEAALNAAQQAFEVAEANAKQYSALSEYTRIVAPFTGVVTVRYADTGSLIAAGTASSTQSTPVVRIAQVTVLRLVLPIPESIAGEIRLNDPVKVHVQALNADYVGKVSRFADSLDPQTRTMETEIDFQNADGRLLPGMYVQAIVAPPDNRDILTVPLEAVELGADASEGNVLVVNTKNTLEARKVQLGLQGSTRVEVRGGLTEGERVVVGSRNEFRPGMKVAPKEIDLGRPGDVEAR
;
A
#
# COMPACT_ATOMS: atom_id res chain seq x y z
N MET A 1 -20.47 74.83 -12.74
CA MET A 1 -20.30 75.09 -11.30
C MET A 1 -19.81 76.50 -11.12
N SER A 2 -20.62 77.32 -10.46
CA SER A 2 -20.51 78.78 -10.48
C SER A 2 -19.36 79.31 -9.61
N LYS A 3 -18.82 80.43 -10.04
CA LYS A 3 -17.72 81.18 -9.43
C LYS A 3 -17.87 81.47 -7.92
N ASN A 4 -19.04 81.31 -7.38
CA ASN A 4 -19.40 81.60 -5.97
C ASN A 4 -19.08 80.45 -4.99
N SER A 5 -18.92 79.20 -5.48
CA SER A 5 -18.59 78.05 -4.64
C SER A 5 -17.11 78.00 -4.20
N LYS A 6 -16.23 78.60 -4.99
CA LYS A 6 -14.79 78.65 -4.67
C LYS A 6 -14.42 79.68 -3.61
N LEU A 7 -15.25 80.76 -3.45
CA LEU A 7 -15.04 81.80 -2.46
C LEU A 7 -15.46 81.34 -1.04
N VAL A 8 -16.49 80.49 -0.94
CA VAL A 8 -16.96 79.94 0.34
C VAL A 8 -15.96 78.93 0.92
N ILE A 9 -15.35 78.14 0.07
CA ILE A 9 -14.33 77.15 0.49
C ILE A 9 -13.04 77.81 0.95
N ALA A 10 -12.62 78.91 0.27
CA ALA A 10 -11.41 79.66 0.67
C ALA A 10 -11.62 80.38 2.02
N GLY A 11 -12.85 80.85 2.33
CA GLY A 11 -13.16 81.47 3.61
C GLY A 11 -13.14 80.51 4.79
N LEU A 12 -13.65 79.28 4.59
CA LEU A 12 -13.63 78.21 5.63
C LEU A 12 -12.23 77.71 5.99
N VAL A 13 -11.36 77.58 4.99
CA VAL A 13 -9.93 77.17 5.20
C VAL A 13 -9.16 78.26 5.96
N PHE A 14 -9.45 79.56 5.68
CA PHE A 14 -8.79 80.66 6.38
C PHE A 14 -9.17 80.76 7.84
N VAL A 15 -10.46 80.51 8.16
CA VAL A 15 -10.94 80.48 9.56
C VAL A 15 -10.36 79.30 10.33
N MET A 16 -10.17 78.15 9.70
CA MET A 16 -9.58 76.97 10.33
C MET A 16 -8.07 77.16 10.60
N LEU A 17 -7.34 77.83 9.74
CA LEU A 17 -5.93 78.14 9.95
C LEU A 17 -5.71 79.22 11.04
N LEU A 18 -6.64 80.17 11.22
CA LEU A 18 -6.61 81.17 12.30
C LEU A 18 -6.92 80.53 13.67
N ALA A 19 -7.79 79.54 13.71
CA ALA A 19 -8.09 78.78 14.94
C ALA A 19 -6.90 77.94 15.42
N LEU A 20 -6.18 77.33 14.46
CA LEU A 20 -4.95 76.57 14.77
C LEU A 20 -3.79 77.48 15.20
N TRP A 21 -3.71 78.69 14.70
CA TRP A 21 -2.67 79.64 15.12
C TRP A 21 -2.94 80.26 16.49
N ALA A 22 -4.18 80.47 16.89
CA ALA A 22 -4.59 80.96 18.19
C ALA A 22 -4.37 79.92 19.31
N GLY A 23 -4.58 78.61 18.99
CA GLY A 23 -4.31 77.51 19.94
C GLY A 23 -2.84 77.29 20.28
N TRP A 24 -1.91 77.72 19.40
CA TRP A 24 -0.47 77.53 19.62
C TRP A 24 0.17 78.68 20.47
N ARG A 25 -0.56 79.75 20.78
CA ARG A 25 -0.01 80.94 21.47
C ARG A 25 -0.35 81.00 22.96
N HIS A 26 -1.14 80.09 23.51
CA HIS A 26 -1.60 80.10 24.88
C HIS A 26 -1.05 78.96 25.77
N GLY A 27 0.05 78.32 25.37
CA GLY A 27 0.65 77.24 26.15
C GLY A 27 2.04 77.59 26.72
N LYS A 28 2.20 78.72 27.33
CA LYS A 28 3.39 79.02 28.16
C LYS A 28 2.92 79.58 29.50
N THR A 29 2.92 78.75 30.54
CA THR A 29 2.97 79.15 31.92
C THR A 29 3.97 78.29 32.66
N GLU A 30 4.99 78.95 33.08
CA GLU A 30 5.78 78.95 34.31
C GLU A 30 6.24 77.59 34.92
N ALA A 31 7.52 77.52 34.94
CA ALA A 31 8.29 76.60 35.79
C ALA A 31 8.16 76.96 37.24
N ASP A 32 7.86 75.96 38.04
CA ASP A 32 8.08 76.05 39.50
C ASP A 32 9.16 75.02 39.88
N ASP A 33 10.20 75.50 40.50
CA ASP A 33 11.35 74.79 40.97
C ASP A 33 10.96 73.89 42.17
N ALA A 34 11.11 72.55 42.01
CA ALA A 34 11.15 71.65 43.14
C ALA A 34 12.17 70.51 42.89
N ASP A 35 13.21 70.58 43.59
CA ASP A 35 14.19 69.67 44.11
C ASP A 35 14.28 68.21 43.53
N PRO A 36 15.47 67.75 43.04
CA PRO A 36 15.64 66.41 42.52
C PRO A 36 15.83 65.38 43.64
N GLY A 37 14.74 64.83 44.14
CA GLY A 37 14.72 63.69 45.06
C GLY A 37 14.42 62.38 44.35
N GLY A 38 15.41 61.50 44.20
CA GLY A 38 15.21 60.07 44.17
C GLY A 38 14.50 59.45 42.96
N LYS A 39 15.19 59.30 41.84
CA LYS A 39 14.86 58.21 40.85
C LYS A 39 15.10 56.86 41.51
N THR A 40 14.12 56.29 42.16
CA THR A 40 14.04 54.86 42.36
C THR A 40 14.03 54.22 40.98
N HIS A 41 15.16 53.67 40.56
CA HIS A 41 15.20 52.72 39.44
C HIS A 41 14.33 51.53 39.84
N GLY A 42 13.06 51.58 39.50
CA GLY A 42 12.23 50.40 39.50
C GLY A 42 12.95 49.37 38.62
N GLU A 43 13.33 48.24 39.19
CA GLU A 43 13.91 47.14 38.42
C GLU A 43 12.97 46.84 37.25
N THR A 44 13.44 47.02 36.01
CA THR A 44 12.66 46.77 34.81
C THR A 44 12.28 45.29 34.83
N VAL A 45 10.98 45.00 34.78
CA VAL A 45 10.47 43.61 34.77
C VAL A 45 10.77 42.99 33.42
N ALA A 46 11.56 41.93 33.40
CA ALA A 46 11.84 41.16 32.21
C ALA A 46 11.07 39.84 32.23
N ALA A 47 10.32 39.61 31.18
CA ALA A 47 9.68 38.32 30.94
C ALA A 47 10.75 37.27 30.61
N VAL A 48 10.81 36.20 31.37
CA VAL A 48 11.84 35.16 31.19
C VAL A 48 11.22 33.78 31.11
N VAL A 49 11.84 32.90 30.32
CA VAL A 49 11.49 31.49 30.19
C VAL A 49 12.71 30.67 30.57
N LYS A 50 12.48 29.57 31.27
CA LYS A 50 13.53 28.59 31.55
C LYS A 50 13.87 27.78 30.31
N VAL A 51 15.14 27.65 30.05
CA VAL A 51 15.65 26.71 29.04
C VAL A 51 15.30 25.30 29.51
N SER A 52 14.53 24.60 28.72
CA SER A 52 14.05 23.25 29.04
C SER A 52 14.29 22.28 27.86
N ARG A 53 14.41 21.02 28.22
CA ARG A 53 14.39 19.99 27.22
C ARG A 53 12.96 19.77 26.72
N GLY A 54 12.82 19.52 25.42
CA GLY A 54 11.55 19.25 24.81
C GLY A 54 11.71 18.71 23.39
N LYS A 55 10.61 18.22 22.87
CA LYS A 55 10.54 17.66 21.51
C LYS A 55 10.26 18.80 20.53
N LEU A 56 11.08 18.95 19.52
CA LEU A 56 10.96 20.06 18.55
C LEU A 56 10.23 19.67 17.27
N GLY A 57 10.01 18.38 17.03
CA GLY A 57 9.32 17.89 15.86
C GLY A 57 7.85 18.28 15.90
N ALA A 58 7.44 19.25 15.09
CA ALA A 58 6.03 19.47 14.83
C ALA A 58 5.46 18.23 14.11
N PRO A 59 4.35 17.65 14.58
CA PRO A 59 3.71 16.56 13.86
C PRO A 59 3.31 17.04 12.47
N LEU A 60 3.71 16.30 11.44
CA LEU A 60 3.32 16.61 10.07
C LEU A 60 1.98 15.95 9.78
N THR A 61 0.99 16.75 9.41
CA THR A 61 -0.32 16.25 8.97
C THR A 61 -0.30 16.05 7.46
N LEU A 62 -0.50 14.81 7.03
CA LEU A 62 -0.54 14.41 5.64
C LEU A 62 -1.93 13.91 5.27
N ALA A 63 -2.40 14.27 4.09
CA ALA A 63 -3.61 13.71 3.52
C ALA A 63 -3.31 12.38 2.82
N GLY A 64 -4.14 11.39 3.06
CA GLY A 64 -4.07 10.09 2.41
C GLY A 64 -5.45 9.57 2.06
N ALA A 65 -5.50 8.44 1.35
CA ALA A 65 -6.73 7.75 1.04
C ALA A 65 -6.59 6.24 1.24
N PHE A 66 -7.64 5.62 1.74
CA PHE A 66 -7.69 4.16 1.83
C PHE A 66 -7.85 3.55 0.44
N LYS A 67 -7.00 2.59 0.13
CA LYS A 67 -7.14 1.68 -1.01
C LYS A 67 -7.50 0.29 -0.51
N PRO A 68 -8.18 -0.54 -1.32
CA PRO A 68 -8.36 -1.95 -0.98
C PRO A 68 -6.98 -2.63 -0.95
N PHE A 69 -6.85 -3.70 -0.14
CA PHE A 69 -5.61 -4.48 -0.09
C PHE A 69 -5.29 -5.12 -1.45
N GLN A 70 -6.34 -5.64 -2.11
CA GLN A 70 -6.30 -6.14 -3.49
C GLN A 70 -7.54 -5.62 -4.22
N ASP A 71 -7.36 -5.23 -5.49
CA ASP A 71 -8.42 -4.78 -6.40
C ASP A 71 -8.14 -5.38 -7.78
N VAL A 72 -9.03 -6.25 -8.25
CA VAL A 72 -8.81 -7.03 -9.45
C VAL A 72 -10.06 -7.02 -10.34
N ASP A 73 -9.85 -6.72 -11.61
CA ASP A 73 -10.82 -6.92 -12.66
C ASP A 73 -10.81 -8.39 -13.10
N VAL A 74 -11.91 -9.10 -12.86
CA VAL A 74 -12.06 -10.52 -13.17
C VAL A 74 -12.48 -10.67 -14.63
N HIS A 75 -11.61 -11.29 -15.41
CA HIS A 75 -11.82 -11.56 -16.83
C HIS A 75 -12.18 -13.03 -17.08
N ALA A 76 -12.90 -13.27 -18.17
CA ALA A 76 -13.14 -14.63 -18.66
C ALA A 76 -11.89 -15.16 -19.37
N LYS A 77 -11.54 -16.43 -19.16
CA LYS A 77 -10.44 -17.12 -19.86
C LYS A 77 -10.84 -17.68 -21.21
N VAL A 78 -12.15 -17.89 -21.43
CA VAL A 78 -12.73 -18.36 -22.71
C VAL A 78 -13.81 -17.40 -23.15
N ALA A 79 -13.97 -17.27 -24.45
CA ALA A 79 -15.04 -16.45 -25.04
C ALA A 79 -16.37 -17.20 -24.95
N GLY A 80 -17.46 -16.48 -24.71
CA GLY A 80 -18.80 -17.06 -24.67
C GLY A 80 -19.84 -16.05 -24.19
N TYR A 81 -21.11 -16.47 -24.26
CA TYR A 81 -22.21 -15.68 -23.73
C TYR A 81 -22.38 -15.93 -22.23
N ILE A 82 -22.67 -14.87 -21.47
CA ILE A 82 -23.01 -15.03 -20.05
C ILE A 82 -24.38 -15.68 -19.92
N LYS A 83 -24.40 -16.93 -19.49
CA LYS A 83 -25.63 -17.67 -19.20
C LYS A 83 -26.31 -17.16 -17.95
N LYS A 84 -25.53 -16.91 -16.89
CA LYS A 84 -26.04 -16.42 -15.61
C LYS A 84 -24.93 -15.76 -14.81
N ILE A 85 -25.28 -14.64 -14.16
CA ILE A 85 -24.46 -13.98 -13.13
C ILE A 85 -25.13 -14.22 -11.77
N TYR A 86 -24.32 -14.58 -10.78
CA TYR A 86 -24.79 -14.92 -9.42
C TYR A 86 -24.53 -13.82 -8.40
N VAL A 87 -23.84 -12.75 -8.80
CA VAL A 87 -23.42 -11.64 -7.93
C VAL A 87 -23.81 -10.30 -8.53
N ASP A 88 -23.95 -9.31 -7.67
CA ASP A 88 -24.19 -7.92 -8.06
C ASP A 88 -23.28 -6.99 -7.25
N VAL A 89 -23.27 -5.70 -7.59
CA VAL A 89 -22.52 -4.67 -6.87
C VAL A 89 -22.89 -4.72 -5.37
N GLY A 90 -21.87 -4.71 -4.50
CA GLY A 90 -22.04 -4.85 -3.06
C GLY A 90 -22.12 -6.30 -2.55
N SER A 91 -22.19 -7.30 -3.43
CA SER A 91 -22.18 -8.72 -3.01
C SER A 91 -20.85 -9.10 -2.38
N ARG A 92 -20.89 -9.74 -1.22
CA ARG A 92 -19.72 -10.38 -0.60
C ARG A 92 -19.50 -11.74 -1.20
N VAL A 93 -18.27 -12.03 -1.60
CA VAL A 93 -17.88 -13.29 -2.23
C VAL A 93 -16.71 -13.93 -1.50
N SER A 94 -16.70 -15.25 -1.46
CA SER A 94 -15.59 -16.04 -0.94
C SER A 94 -14.70 -16.51 -2.09
N GLU A 95 -13.42 -16.76 -1.79
CA GLU A 95 -12.48 -17.37 -2.75
C GLU A 95 -13.06 -18.66 -3.34
N GLY A 96 -12.95 -18.84 -4.67
CA GLY A 96 -13.50 -19.98 -5.41
C GLY A 96 -15.02 -19.93 -5.64
N GLN A 97 -15.75 -18.95 -5.08
CA GLN A 97 -17.18 -18.81 -5.32
C GLN A 97 -17.45 -18.45 -6.78
N THR A 98 -18.45 -19.12 -7.39
CA THR A 98 -18.87 -18.85 -8.76
C THR A 98 -19.55 -17.49 -8.87
N LEU A 99 -19.02 -16.64 -9.72
CA LEU A 99 -19.51 -15.29 -10.01
C LEU A 99 -20.47 -15.29 -11.21
N ALA A 100 -20.04 -15.97 -12.27
CA ALA A 100 -20.82 -16.11 -13.50
C ALA A 100 -20.51 -17.44 -14.18
N VAL A 101 -21.41 -17.87 -15.04
CA VAL A 101 -21.25 -19.05 -15.90
C VAL A 101 -21.44 -18.62 -17.35
N LEU A 102 -20.49 -19.02 -18.19
CA LEU A 102 -20.55 -18.81 -19.63
C LEU A 102 -21.25 -19.98 -20.31
N GLU A 103 -21.97 -19.71 -21.36
CA GLU A 103 -22.52 -20.70 -22.29
C GLU A 103 -21.65 -20.73 -23.53
N VAL A 104 -21.01 -21.91 -23.74
CA VAL A 104 -20.11 -22.19 -24.86
C VAL A 104 -20.49 -23.56 -25.41
N PRO A 105 -21.54 -23.65 -26.26
CA PRO A 105 -22.06 -24.93 -26.76
C PRO A 105 -21.02 -25.76 -27.53
N GLU A 106 -20.13 -25.09 -28.25
CA GLU A 106 -19.06 -25.71 -29.03
C GLU A 106 -18.10 -26.50 -28.14
N LEU A 107 -17.73 -25.91 -27.00
CA LEU A 107 -16.83 -26.54 -26.03
C LEU A 107 -17.49 -27.73 -25.35
N ALA A 108 -18.78 -27.65 -25.04
CA ALA A 108 -19.52 -28.75 -24.46
C ALA A 108 -19.59 -29.94 -25.46
N ALA A 109 -19.78 -29.64 -26.76
CA ALA A 109 -19.78 -30.69 -27.82
C ALA A 109 -18.36 -31.29 -27.97
N GLN A 110 -17.30 -30.50 -27.92
CA GLN A 110 -15.91 -30.98 -28.00
C GLN A 110 -15.56 -31.89 -26.80
N LEU A 111 -15.94 -31.52 -25.58
CA LEU A 111 -15.75 -32.35 -24.39
C LEU A 111 -16.50 -33.68 -24.55
N ALA A 112 -17.76 -33.66 -24.95
CA ALA A 112 -18.54 -34.87 -25.13
C ALA A 112 -17.94 -35.80 -26.24
N GLY A 113 -17.38 -35.21 -27.29
CA GLY A 113 -16.64 -35.94 -28.32
C GLY A 113 -15.36 -36.58 -27.82
N ALA A 114 -14.59 -35.85 -27.02
CA ALA A 114 -13.36 -36.37 -26.41
C ALA A 114 -13.64 -37.50 -25.40
N ASP A 115 -14.69 -37.37 -24.58
CA ASP A 115 -15.14 -38.44 -23.69
C ASP A 115 -15.58 -39.70 -24.42
N ALA A 116 -16.23 -39.53 -25.60
CA ALA A 116 -16.59 -40.65 -26.45
C ALA A 116 -15.35 -41.35 -27.03
N ALA A 117 -14.29 -40.57 -27.40
CA ALA A 117 -13.02 -41.12 -27.86
C ALA A 117 -12.30 -41.91 -26.76
N VAL A 118 -12.31 -41.45 -25.53
CA VAL A 118 -11.77 -42.19 -24.35
C VAL A 118 -12.49 -43.50 -24.17
N ARG A 119 -13.85 -43.50 -24.22
CA ARG A 119 -14.63 -44.75 -24.11
C ARG A 119 -14.33 -45.74 -25.24
N ARG A 120 -14.17 -45.26 -26.47
CA ARG A 120 -13.78 -46.06 -27.61
C ARG A 120 -12.38 -46.67 -27.45
N SER A 121 -11.39 -45.88 -27.09
CA SER A 121 -10.01 -46.35 -26.89
C SER A 121 -9.94 -47.39 -25.76
N ARG A 122 -10.72 -47.22 -24.67
CA ARG A 122 -10.82 -48.23 -23.60
C ARG A 122 -11.37 -49.58 -24.10
N GLN A 123 -12.32 -49.55 -25.03
CA GLN A 123 -12.86 -50.76 -25.61
C GLN A 123 -11.84 -51.47 -26.53
N GLU A 124 -11.00 -50.65 -27.24
CA GLU A 124 -9.95 -51.23 -28.08
C GLU A 124 -8.85 -51.90 -27.25
N ILE A 125 -8.50 -51.36 -26.07
CA ILE A 125 -7.61 -52.03 -25.11
C ILE A 125 -8.21 -53.40 -24.71
N SER A 126 -9.50 -53.44 -24.34
CA SER A 126 -10.15 -54.68 -23.94
C SER A 126 -10.15 -55.71 -25.04
N ARG A 127 -10.37 -55.30 -26.30
CA ARG A 127 -10.26 -56.15 -27.47
C ARG A 127 -8.84 -56.67 -27.65
N ALA A 128 -7.85 -55.79 -27.64
CA ALA A 128 -6.42 -56.18 -27.76
C ALA A 128 -5.97 -57.11 -26.67
N GLN A 129 -6.44 -56.92 -25.41
CA GLN A 129 -6.21 -57.84 -24.28
C GLN A 129 -6.75 -59.23 -24.59
N GLY A 130 -7.99 -59.32 -25.13
CA GLY A 130 -8.58 -60.59 -25.57
C GLY A 130 -7.79 -61.26 -26.67
N ASP A 131 -7.21 -60.50 -27.58
CA ASP A 131 -6.37 -61.03 -28.67
C ASP A 131 -5.02 -61.55 -28.16
N VAL A 132 -4.39 -60.86 -27.16
CA VAL A 132 -3.19 -61.38 -26.47
C VAL A 132 -3.48 -62.69 -25.74
N GLU A 133 -4.60 -62.77 -25.01
CA GLU A 133 -4.95 -63.99 -24.29
C GLU A 133 -5.20 -65.16 -25.23
N ARG A 134 -5.86 -64.91 -26.38
CA ARG A 134 -6.06 -65.90 -27.43
C ARG A 134 -4.73 -66.37 -28.02
N ALA A 135 -3.83 -65.46 -28.33
CA ALA A 135 -2.51 -65.77 -28.86
C ALA A 135 -1.67 -66.59 -27.87
N LYS A 136 -1.66 -66.18 -26.59
CA LYS A 136 -0.99 -66.91 -25.49
C LYS A 136 -1.51 -68.31 -25.32
N SER A 137 -2.84 -68.50 -25.35
CA SER A 137 -3.46 -69.80 -25.21
C SER A 137 -3.14 -70.70 -26.44
N ALA A 138 -3.10 -70.16 -27.64
CA ALA A 138 -2.73 -70.88 -28.85
C ALA A 138 -1.23 -71.30 -28.82
N HIS A 139 -0.33 -70.38 -28.47
CA HIS A 139 1.09 -70.67 -28.31
C HIS A 139 1.36 -71.72 -27.25
N ALA A 140 0.72 -71.62 -26.09
CA ALA A 140 0.89 -72.62 -25.01
C ALA A 140 0.59 -74.06 -25.46
N ALA A 141 -0.42 -74.27 -26.32
CA ALA A 141 -0.75 -75.59 -26.86
C ALA A 141 0.36 -76.10 -27.82
N VAL A 142 0.84 -75.21 -28.71
CA VAL A 142 1.93 -75.56 -29.66
C VAL A 142 3.26 -75.78 -28.94
N HIS A 143 3.59 -74.93 -27.95
CA HIS A 143 4.78 -75.04 -27.12
C HIS A 143 4.82 -76.36 -26.37
N ALA A 144 3.74 -76.76 -25.71
CA ALA A 144 3.62 -78.02 -25.03
C ALA A 144 3.82 -79.25 -25.97
N MET A 145 3.38 -79.12 -27.25
CA MET A 145 3.59 -80.16 -28.25
C MET A 145 5.04 -80.22 -28.68
N CYS A 146 5.69 -79.06 -28.92
CA CYS A 146 7.10 -78.98 -29.26
C CYS A 146 8.00 -79.58 -28.17
N GLN A 147 7.71 -79.21 -26.90
CA GLN A 147 8.46 -79.78 -25.75
C GLN A 147 8.33 -81.29 -25.64
N ARG A 148 7.15 -81.84 -25.84
CA ARG A 148 6.96 -83.31 -25.80
C ARG A 148 7.73 -84.01 -26.90
N LEU A 149 7.75 -83.50 -28.13
CA LEU A 149 8.50 -84.08 -29.25
C LEU A 149 9.99 -83.95 -29.05
N GLN A 150 10.50 -82.87 -28.51
CA GLN A 150 11.92 -82.68 -28.17
C GLN A 150 12.33 -83.67 -27.08
N GLN A 151 11.56 -83.81 -25.99
CA GLN A 151 11.86 -84.80 -24.93
C GLN A 151 11.86 -86.21 -25.44
N ALA A 152 10.90 -86.59 -26.31
CA ALA A 152 10.85 -87.92 -26.91
C ALA A 152 12.06 -88.23 -27.82
N SER A 153 12.50 -87.21 -28.57
CA SER A 153 13.71 -87.35 -29.44
C SER A 153 14.98 -87.50 -28.61
N GLU A 154 15.11 -86.83 -27.46
CA GLU A 154 16.23 -86.88 -26.55
C GLU A 154 16.35 -88.23 -25.78
N GLN A 155 15.16 -88.79 -25.38
CA GLN A 155 15.12 -90.05 -24.63
C GLN A 155 15.45 -91.25 -25.48
N ARG A 156 15.15 -91.28 -26.79
CA ARG A 156 15.46 -92.35 -27.68
C ARG A 156 15.75 -91.87 -29.14
N VAL A 157 17.00 -92.00 -29.57
CA VAL A 157 17.40 -91.61 -30.92
C VAL A 157 16.62 -92.43 -31.92
N GLY A 158 15.97 -91.78 -32.90
CA GLY A 158 15.18 -92.39 -33.94
C GLY A 158 13.70 -92.67 -33.60
N LEU A 159 13.22 -92.28 -32.42
CA LEU A 159 11.78 -92.43 -32.04
C LEU A 159 10.89 -91.44 -32.79
N VAL A 160 11.41 -90.22 -33.04
CA VAL A 160 10.71 -89.14 -33.75
C VAL A 160 11.60 -88.69 -34.92
N ALA A 161 11.03 -88.44 -36.08
CA ALA A 161 11.76 -87.96 -37.24
C ALA A 161 12.24 -86.50 -36.97
N GLN A 162 13.53 -86.20 -37.28
CA GLN A 162 14.11 -84.89 -37.06
C GLN A 162 13.27 -83.76 -37.71
N GLN A 163 12.70 -84.05 -38.87
CA GLN A 163 11.81 -83.12 -39.60
C GLN A 163 10.53 -82.76 -38.79
N GLU A 164 9.98 -83.68 -37.97
CA GLU A 164 8.82 -83.38 -37.11
C GLU A 164 9.21 -82.49 -35.95
N VAL A 165 10.40 -82.67 -35.32
CA VAL A 165 10.92 -81.79 -34.31
C VAL A 165 11.18 -80.38 -34.85
N ASP A 166 11.79 -80.25 -36.01
CA ASP A 166 12.08 -79.01 -36.68
C ASP A 166 10.76 -78.26 -37.06
N ASN A 167 9.76 -78.97 -37.58
CA ASN A 167 8.43 -78.42 -37.86
C ASN A 167 7.72 -77.95 -36.58
N ALA A 168 7.78 -78.74 -35.51
CA ALA A 168 7.16 -78.32 -34.24
C ALA A 168 7.84 -77.06 -33.66
N ARG A 169 9.18 -76.99 -33.77
CA ARG A 169 9.94 -75.80 -33.37
C ARG A 169 9.62 -74.57 -34.19
N ALA A 170 9.49 -74.73 -35.51
CA ALA A 170 9.05 -73.62 -36.41
C ALA A 170 7.68 -73.10 -36.03
N LYS A 171 6.71 -73.98 -35.71
CA LYS A 171 5.39 -73.58 -35.24
C LYS A 171 5.40 -72.91 -33.88
N ASP A 172 6.29 -73.35 -32.99
CA ASP A 172 6.45 -72.73 -31.66
C ASP A 172 6.97 -71.30 -31.80
N LEU A 173 7.99 -71.05 -32.59
CA LEU A 173 8.52 -69.73 -32.92
C LEU A 173 7.48 -68.83 -33.62
N GLU A 174 6.66 -69.41 -34.53
CA GLU A 174 5.54 -68.69 -35.15
C GLU A 174 4.49 -68.25 -34.10
N GLY A 175 4.16 -69.13 -33.16
CA GLY A 175 3.26 -68.82 -32.04
C GLY A 175 3.80 -67.75 -31.13
N GLU A 176 5.10 -67.82 -30.81
CA GLU A 176 5.79 -66.78 -29.98
C GLU A 176 5.78 -65.41 -30.71
N ALA A 177 6.07 -65.38 -32.01
CA ALA A 177 5.96 -64.16 -32.80
C ALA A 177 4.55 -63.57 -32.86
N GLN A 178 3.52 -64.44 -32.89
CA GLN A 178 2.12 -64.04 -32.85
C GLN A 178 1.76 -63.43 -31.47
N VAL A 179 2.24 -63.96 -30.38
CA VAL A 179 2.07 -63.36 -29.03
C VAL A 179 2.72 -62.01 -28.96
N SER A 180 3.99 -61.90 -29.44
CA SER A 180 4.71 -60.63 -29.47
C SER A 180 3.99 -59.56 -30.30
N SER A 181 3.44 -59.95 -31.43
CA SER A 181 2.62 -59.04 -32.29
C SER A 181 1.35 -58.58 -31.59
N ALA A 182 0.64 -59.47 -30.89
CA ALA A 182 -0.55 -59.13 -30.14
C ALA A 182 -0.24 -58.20 -28.94
N GLU A 183 0.89 -58.45 -28.23
CA GLU A 183 1.36 -57.57 -27.17
C GLU A 183 1.75 -56.16 -27.68
N ALA A 184 2.38 -56.07 -28.84
CA ALA A 184 2.68 -54.81 -29.51
C ALA A 184 1.39 -54.05 -29.87
N ALA A 185 0.35 -54.76 -30.34
CA ALA A 185 -0.96 -54.18 -30.64
C ALA A 185 -1.66 -53.67 -29.39
N LEU A 186 -1.52 -54.40 -28.24
CA LEU A 186 -2.05 -53.97 -26.92
C LEU A 186 -1.33 -52.68 -26.47
N ASN A 187 -0.03 -52.66 -26.57
CA ASN A 187 0.75 -51.44 -26.23
C ASN A 187 0.33 -50.24 -27.08
N ALA A 188 0.13 -50.43 -28.40
CA ALA A 188 -0.36 -49.38 -29.29
C ALA A 188 -1.75 -48.88 -28.86
N ALA A 189 -2.67 -49.78 -28.51
CA ALA A 189 -4.00 -49.41 -28.00
C ALA A 189 -3.94 -48.64 -26.68
N GLN A 190 -3.00 -49.01 -25.77
CA GLN A 190 -2.77 -48.28 -24.53
C GLN A 190 -2.27 -46.86 -24.78
N GLN A 191 -1.30 -46.70 -25.68
CA GLN A 191 -0.82 -45.38 -26.07
C GLN A 191 -1.92 -44.52 -26.70
N ALA A 192 -2.77 -45.10 -27.53
CA ALA A 192 -3.90 -44.42 -28.13
C ALA A 192 -4.94 -43.96 -27.06
N PHE A 193 -5.11 -44.74 -26.00
CA PHE A 193 -5.96 -44.38 -24.89
C PHE A 193 -5.37 -43.20 -24.10
N GLU A 194 -4.05 -43.20 -23.80
CA GLU A 194 -3.39 -42.09 -23.12
C GLU A 194 -3.54 -40.78 -23.90
N VAL A 195 -3.40 -40.81 -25.22
CA VAL A 195 -3.63 -39.63 -26.06
C VAL A 195 -5.10 -39.16 -25.98
N ALA A 196 -6.05 -40.08 -26.04
CA ALA A 196 -7.46 -39.73 -25.90
C ALA A 196 -7.80 -39.14 -24.55
N GLU A 197 -7.22 -39.69 -23.46
CA GLU A 197 -7.38 -39.17 -22.09
C GLU A 197 -6.77 -37.77 -21.94
N ALA A 198 -5.59 -37.53 -22.51
CA ALA A 198 -4.95 -36.21 -22.49
C ALA A 198 -5.80 -35.16 -23.20
N ASN A 199 -6.38 -35.50 -24.34
CA ASN A 199 -7.30 -34.64 -25.08
C ASN A 199 -8.60 -34.34 -24.28
N ALA A 200 -9.18 -35.35 -23.62
CA ALA A 200 -10.37 -35.16 -22.78
C ALA A 200 -10.04 -34.26 -21.58
N LYS A 201 -8.89 -34.43 -20.95
CA LYS A 201 -8.42 -33.54 -19.87
C LYS A 201 -8.24 -32.08 -20.33
N GLN A 202 -7.73 -31.88 -21.56
CA GLN A 202 -7.60 -30.55 -22.14
C GLN A 202 -8.97 -29.86 -22.29
N TYR A 203 -9.96 -30.54 -22.87
CA TYR A 203 -11.30 -29.97 -23.04
C TYR A 203 -12.04 -29.81 -21.69
N SER A 204 -11.81 -30.70 -20.73
CA SER A 204 -12.33 -30.57 -19.38
C SER A 204 -11.81 -29.31 -18.70
N ALA A 205 -10.49 -29.04 -18.77
CA ALA A 205 -9.88 -27.84 -18.23
C ALA A 205 -10.42 -26.55 -18.91
N LEU A 206 -10.61 -26.58 -20.23
CA LEU A 206 -11.24 -25.48 -20.96
C LEU A 206 -12.71 -25.28 -20.52
N SER A 207 -13.43 -26.37 -20.27
CA SER A 207 -14.82 -26.34 -19.77
C SER A 207 -14.92 -25.76 -18.37
N GLU A 208 -13.93 -26.02 -17.50
CA GLU A 208 -13.87 -25.39 -16.18
C GLU A 208 -13.74 -23.85 -16.26
N TYR A 209 -13.06 -23.35 -17.31
CA TYR A 209 -12.92 -21.90 -17.54
C TYR A 209 -14.24 -21.20 -17.94
N THR A 210 -15.28 -21.95 -18.29
CA THR A 210 -16.62 -21.37 -18.48
C THR A 210 -17.25 -20.91 -17.17
N ARG A 211 -16.75 -21.39 -16.03
CA ARG A 211 -17.15 -20.96 -14.71
C ARG A 211 -16.16 -19.89 -14.22
N ILE A 212 -16.63 -18.66 -14.11
CA ILE A 212 -15.85 -17.53 -13.61
C ILE A 212 -15.97 -17.53 -12.09
N VAL A 213 -14.86 -17.63 -11.39
CA VAL A 213 -14.80 -17.72 -9.91
C VAL A 213 -14.05 -16.55 -9.30
N ALA A 214 -14.33 -16.25 -8.04
CA ALA A 214 -13.63 -15.22 -7.29
C ALA A 214 -12.19 -15.67 -6.97
N PRO A 215 -11.17 -14.86 -7.30
CA PRO A 215 -9.77 -15.19 -7.03
C PRO A 215 -9.40 -15.06 -5.54
N PHE A 216 -10.15 -14.31 -4.76
CA PHE A 216 -10.00 -14.11 -3.32
C PHE A 216 -11.33 -13.67 -2.69
N THR A 217 -11.39 -13.74 -1.37
CA THR A 217 -12.55 -13.26 -0.61
C THR A 217 -12.61 -11.73 -0.60
N GLY A 218 -13.75 -11.15 -1.03
CA GLY A 218 -13.90 -9.70 -1.13
C GLY A 218 -15.33 -9.26 -1.37
N VAL A 219 -15.48 -8.03 -1.89
CA VAL A 219 -16.74 -7.42 -2.27
C VAL A 219 -16.70 -7.03 -3.74
N VAL A 220 -17.78 -7.29 -4.46
CA VAL A 220 -17.94 -6.83 -5.84
C VAL A 220 -18.18 -5.33 -5.84
N THR A 221 -17.26 -4.57 -6.42
CA THR A 221 -17.33 -3.09 -6.49
C THR A 221 -17.93 -2.58 -7.77
N VAL A 222 -17.71 -3.30 -8.88
CA VAL A 222 -18.24 -2.94 -10.20
C VAL A 222 -18.70 -4.20 -10.92
N ARG A 223 -19.79 -4.11 -11.64
CA ARG A 223 -20.29 -5.12 -12.57
C ARG A 223 -20.29 -4.52 -13.98
N TYR A 224 -19.49 -5.10 -14.89
CA TYR A 224 -19.31 -4.61 -16.24
C TYR A 224 -20.19 -5.33 -17.27
N ALA A 225 -20.65 -6.52 -16.95
CA ALA A 225 -21.36 -7.38 -17.88
C ALA A 225 -22.68 -7.87 -17.30
N ASP A 226 -23.64 -8.12 -18.18
CA ASP A 226 -24.98 -8.61 -17.88
C ASP A 226 -25.23 -10.01 -18.46
N THR A 227 -26.27 -10.69 -17.97
CA THR A 227 -26.74 -11.95 -18.56
C THR A 227 -27.07 -11.74 -20.03
N GLY A 228 -26.57 -12.62 -20.92
CA GLY A 228 -26.70 -12.50 -22.37
C GLY A 228 -25.57 -11.69 -23.04
N SER A 229 -24.69 -11.03 -22.31
CA SER A 229 -23.53 -10.34 -22.87
C SER A 229 -22.51 -11.33 -23.45
N LEU A 230 -21.96 -11.00 -24.61
CA LEU A 230 -20.83 -11.74 -25.21
C LEU A 230 -19.52 -11.22 -24.56
N ILE A 231 -18.75 -12.13 -24.00
CA ILE A 231 -17.45 -11.83 -23.41
C ILE A 231 -16.35 -12.42 -24.29
N ALA A 232 -15.34 -11.59 -24.61
CA ALA A 232 -14.12 -12.05 -25.28
C ALA A 232 -13.14 -12.65 -24.26
N ALA A 233 -12.32 -13.62 -24.69
CA ALA A 233 -11.28 -14.19 -23.84
C ALA A 233 -10.20 -13.14 -23.50
N GLY A 234 -9.82 -13.03 -22.24
CA GLY A 234 -8.80 -12.10 -21.75
C GLY A 234 -7.37 -12.41 -22.18
N THR A 235 -7.15 -13.51 -22.89
CA THR A 235 -5.84 -13.97 -23.35
C THR A 235 -5.39 -13.35 -24.68
N ALA A 236 -6.29 -12.70 -25.43
CA ALA A 236 -5.99 -12.21 -26.78
C ALA A 236 -5.39 -10.78 -26.82
N SER A 237 -5.76 -9.90 -25.92
CA SER A 237 -5.19 -8.56 -25.70
C SER A 237 -5.85 -7.92 -24.49
N SER A 238 -5.08 -7.39 -23.57
CA SER A 238 -5.60 -6.67 -22.39
C SER A 238 -6.46 -5.45 -22.73
N THR A 239 -6.34 -4.93 -23.97
CA THR A 239 -7.03 -3.72 -24.42
C THR A 239 -8.44 -3.99 -24.98
N GLN A 240 -8.79 -5.24 -25.28
CA GLN A 240 -10.08 -5.59 -25.93
C GLN A 240 -10.99 -6.48 -25.09
N SER A 241 -10.53 -6.99 -23.96
CA SER A 241 -11.31 -7.88 -23.10
C SER A 241 -12.03 -7.07 -22.04
N THR A 242 -13.35 -7.00 -22.11
CA THR A 242 -14.18 -6.40 -21.05
C THR A 242 -14.17 -7.33 -19.84
N PRO A 243 -13.84 -6.82 -18.65
CA PRO A 243 -13.96 -7.61 -17.41
C PRO A 243 -15.43 -7.92 -17.12
N VAL A 244 -15.69 -8.96 -16.34
CA VAL A 244 -17.05 -9.32 -15.93
C VAL A 244 -17.45 -8.56 -14.68
N VAL A 245 -16.61 -8.59 -13.65
CA VAL A 245 -16.80 -7.85 -12.40
C VAL A 245 -15.46 -7.39 -11.86
N ARG A 246 -15.48 -6.35 -11.00
CA ARG A 246 -14.35 -5.96 -10.18
C ARG A 246 -14.58 -6.42 -8.75
N ILE A 247 -13.56 -7.02 -8.14
CA ILE A 247 -13.60 -7.48 -6.75
C ILE A 247 -12.49 -6.79 -5.97
N ALA A 248 -12.86 -6.19 -4.84
CA ALA A 248 -11.95 -5.55 -3.91
C ALA A 248 -11.92 -6.29 -2.57
N GLN A 249 -10.73 -6.52 -2.04
CA GLN A 249 -10.55 -7.04 -0.69
C GLN A 249 -10.62 -5.87 0.29
N VAL A 250 -11.68 -5.83 1.10
CA VAL A 250 -11.99 -4.74 2.04
C VAL A 250 -11.82 -5.12 3.51
N THR A 251 -11.47 -6.37 3.81
CA THR A 251 -11.20 -6.84 5.18
C THR A 251 -9.91 -6.25 5.77
N VAL A 252 -8.97 -5.96 4.90
CA VAL A 252 -7.78 -5.17 5.18
C VAL A 252 -7.77 -4.02 4.19
N LEU A 253 -7.53 -2.80 4.68
CA LEU A 253 -7.36 -1.63 3.83
C LEU A 253 -5.95 -1.11 3.93
N ARG A 254 -5.48 -0.53 2.87
CA ARG A 254 -4.17 0.07 2.75
C ARG A 254 -4.30 1.58 2.68
N LEU A 255 -3.74 2.27 3.65
CA LEU A 255 -3.59 3.71 3.59
C LEU A 255 -2.29 4.03 2.88
N VAL A 256 -2.37 4.83 1.84
CA VAL A 256 -1.22 5.32 1.08
C VAL A 256 -0.97 6.76 1.47
N LEU A 257 0.23 7.04 1.99
CA LEU A 257 0.68 8.37 2.40
C LEU A 257 1.86 8.82 1.56
N PRO A 258 1.79 10.01 0.93
CA PRO A 258 2.93 10.62 0.25
C PRO A 258 3.82 11.34 1.28
N ILE A 259 4.90 10.72 1.70
CA ILE A 259 5.86 11.28 2.66
C ILE A 259 6.84 12.20 1.92
N PRO A 260 6.96 13.48 2.28
CA PRO A 260 7.92 14.41 1.66
C PRO A 260 9.38 13.95 1.83
N GLU A 261 10.21 14.28 0.85
CA GLU A 261 11.66 13.99 0.84
C GLU A 261 12.36 14.42 2.14
N SER A 262 11.95 15.57 2.71
CA SER A 262 12.55 16.14 3.90
C SER A 262 12.51 15.24 5.15
N ILE A 263 11.53 14.32 5.22
CA ILE A 263 11.35 13.40 6.35
C ILE A 263 11.39 11.93 5.92
N ALA A 264 11.49 11.65 4.62
CA ALA A 264 11.47 10.28 4.10
C ALA A 264 12.58 9.38 4.69
N GLY A 265 13.78 9.95 4.91
CA GLY A 265 14.90 9.22 5.52
C GLY A 265 14.75 8.93 7.02
N GLU A 266 13.75 9.52 7.67
CA GLU A 266 13.50 9.35 9.11
C GLU A 266 12.43 8.31 9.41
N ILE A 267 11.58 7.97 8.43
CA ILE A 267 10.49 7.00 8.56
C ILE A 267 11.04 5.57 8.62
N ARG A 268 10.57 4.80 9.57
CA ARG A 268 10.96 3.41 9.76
C ARG A 268 9.76 2.47 9.74
N LEU A 269 10.02 1.22 9.43
CA LEU A 269 9.02 0.16 9.55
C LEU A 269 8.52 0.06 10.99
N ASN A 270 7.22 -0.14 11.15
CA ASN A 270 6.49 -0.19 12.41
C ASN A 270 6.36 1.15 13.16
N ASP A 271 6.76 2.27 12.57
CA ASP A 271 6.48 3.58 13.17
C ASP A 271 4.97 3.78 13.33
N PRO A 272 4.52 4.26 14.51
CA PRO A 272 3.11 4.48 14.75
C PRO A 272 2.63 5.73 14.02
N VAL A 273 1.53 5.60 13.30
CA VAL A 273 0.87 6.70 12.60
C VAL A 273 -0.55 6.84 13.13
N LYS A 274 -0.89 8.02 13.64
CA LYS A 274 -2.27 8.35 14.03
C LYS A 274 -3.02 8.85 12.81
N VAL A 275 -4.20 8.32 12.60
CA VAL A 275 -5.02 8.62 11.43
C VAL A 275 -6.40 9.05 11.87
N HIS A 276 -6.80 10.25 11.50
CA HIS A 276 -8.15 10.75 11.70
C HIS A 276 -8.99 10.55 10.44
N VAL A 277 -10.05 9.76 10.53
CA VAL A 277 -10.99 9.51 9.44
C VAL A 277 -12.16 10.49 9.55
N GLN A 278 -12.15 11.54 8.75
CA GLN A 278 -13.14 12.61 8.83
C GLN A 278 -14.58 12.10 8.66
N ALA A 279 -14.83 11.20 7.70
CA ALA A 279 -16.16 10.66 7.42
C ALA A 279 -16.79 9.91 8.61
N LEU A 280 -15.97 9.38 9.53
CA LEU A 280 -16.41 8.64 10.70
C LEU A 280 -16.22 9.42 12.01
N ASN A 281 -15.54 10.57 11.94
CA ASN A 281 -15.08 11.35 13.10
C ASN A 281 -14.41 10.44 14.15
N ALA A 282 -13.50 9.60 13.69
CA ALA A 282 -12.86 8.59 14.52
C ALA A 282 -11.36 8.50 14.23
N ASP A 283 -10.60 8.23 15.29
CA ASP A 283 -9.16 8.09 15.24
C ASP A 283 -8.76 6.63 15.22
N TYR A 284 -7.81 6.30 14.37
CA TYR A 284 -7.21 4.99 14.25
C TYR A 284 -5.70 5.10 14.40
N VAL A 285 -5.07 4.05 14.91
CA VAL A 285 -3.61 3.97 14.99
C VAL A 285 -3.16 2.80 14.12
N GLY A 286 -2.35 3.12 13.12
CA GLY A 286 -1.70 2.13 12.26
C GLY A 286 -0.20 2.12 12.48
N LYS A 287 0.49 1.21 11.81
CA LYS A 287 1.95 1.13 11.77
C LYS A 287 2.41 1.09 10.33
N VAL A 288 3.51 1.76 10.04
CA VAL A 288 4.14 1.71 8.72
C VAL A 288 4.45 0.25 8.38
N SER A 289 3.80 -0.27 7.35
CA SER A 289 3.95 -1.65 6.90
C SER A 289 5.05 -1.77 5.85
N ARG A 290 5.15 -0.78 4.97
CA ARG A 290 6.15 -0.70 3.90
C ARG A 290 6.26 0.70 3.32
N PHE A 291 7.34 0.96 2.61
CA PHE A 291 7.55 2.17 1.82
C PHE A 291 8.31 1.83 0.53
N ALA A 292 8.21 2.70 -0.46
CA ALA A 292 8.68 2.41 -1.82
C ALA A 292 10.22 2.46 -1.98
N ASP A 293 10.97 2.94 -0.99
CA ASP A 293 12.42 3.19 -1.07
C ASP A 293 12.85 4.04 -2.30
N SER A 294 11.92 4.75 -2.86
CA SER A 294 12.12 5.65 -4.01
C SER A 294 11.24 6.88 -3.88
N LEU A 295 11.74 7.99 -4.40
CA LEU A 295 10.97 9.24 -4.49
C LEU A 295 10.33 9.35 -5.87
N ASP A 296 9.07 9.73 -5.91
CA ASP A 296 8.43 10.18 -7.14
C ASP A 296 9.06 11.53 -7.55
N PRO A 297 9.68 11.63 -8.74
CA PRO A 297 10.37 12.84 -9.16
C PRO A 297 9.44 14.02 -9.41
N GLN A 298 8.14 13.81 -9.64
CA GLN A 298 7.17 14.87 -9.88
C GLN A 298 6.67 15.48 -8.58
N THR A 299 6.35 14.65 -7.58
CA THR A 299 5.79 15.08 -6.30
C THR A 299 6.85 15.25 -5.22
N ARG A 300 8.06 14.70 -5.41
CA ARG A 300 9.14 14.61 -4.41
C ARG A 300 8.68 13.96 -3.10
N THR A 301 7.86 12.92 -3.23
CA THR A 301 7.36 12.18 -2.09
C THR A 301 7.70 10.70 -2.20
N MET A 302 7.88 10.04 -1.07
CA MET A 302 8.00 8.59 -0.94
C MET A 302 6.64 8.01 -0.58
N GLU A 303 6.15 7.08 -1.40
CA GLU A 303 4.91 6.38 -1.11
C GLU A 303 5.12 5.42 0.08
N THR A 304 4.36 5.64 1.14
CA THR A 304 4.40 4.85 2.37
C THR A 304 3.04 4.24 2.62
N GLU A 305 3.02 2.94 2.90
CA GLU A 305 1.80 2.18 3.08
C GLU A 305 1.62 1.71 4.52
N ILE A 306 0.39 1.83 5.00
CA ILE A 306 -0.04 1.42 6.32
C ILE A 306 -1.26 0.51 6.17
N ASP A 307 -1.16 -0.73 6.64
CA ASP A 307 -2.26 -1.69 6.57
C ASP A 307 -3.16 -1.58 7.80
N PHE A 308 -4.47 -1.44 7.58
CA PHE A 308 -5.50 -1.34 8.62
C PHE A 308 -6.43 -2.54 8.56
N GLN A 309 -6.65 -3.20 9.69
CA GLN A 309 -7.68 -4.24 9.82
C GLN A 309 -9.06 -3.58 9.84
N ASN A 310 -9.96 -4.05 8.99
CA ASN A 310 -11.32 -3.54 8.83
C ASN A 310 -12.35 -4.67 9.07
N ALA A 311 -12.26 -5.29 10.25
CA ALA A 311 -13.12 -6.42 10.59
C ALA A 311 -14.61 -6.02 10.72
N ASP A 312 -14.87 -4.79 11.15
CA ASP A 312 -16.21 -4.22 11.29
C ASP A 312 -16.79 -3.67 9.97
N GLY A 313 -15.96 -3.56 8.92
CA GLY A 313 -16.37 -3.07 7.60
C GLY A 313 -16.74 -1.58 7.55
N ARG A 314 -16.37 -0.80 8.57
CA ARG A 314 -16.72 0.65 8.63
C ARG A 314 -15.83 1.51 7.75
N LEU A 315 -14.59 1.10 7.53
CA LEU A 315 -13.69 1.78 6.63
C LEU A 315 -14.00 1.35 5.19
N LEU A 316 -14.13 2.31 4.30
CA LEU A 316 -14.40 2.05 2.89
C LEU A 316 -13.20 2.50 2.02
N PRO A 317 -12.85 1.76 0.97
CA PRO A 317 -11.92 2.23 -0.04
C PRO A 317 -12.35 3.60 -0.58
N GLY A 318 -11.40 4.50 -0.78
CA GLY A 318 -11.67 5.86 -1.24
C GLY A 318 -11.94 6.88 -0.12
N MET A 319 -12.07 6.47 1.14
CA MET A 319 -12.17 7.43 2.24
C MET A 319 -10.86 8.20 2.41
N TYR A 320 -10.97 9.53 2.50
CA TYR A 320 -9.87 10.41 2.80
C TYR A 320 -9.61 10.48 4.30
N VAL A 321 -8.34 10.58 4.64
CA VAL A 321 -7.87 10.65 6.03
C VAL A 321 -6.81 11.71 6.21
N GLN A 322 -6.67 12.20 7.42
CA GLN A 322 -5.56 13.00 7.88
C GLN A 322 -4.66 12.13 8.76
N ALA A 323 -3.45 11.87 8.30
CA ALA A 323 -2.46 11.11 9.04
C ALA A 323 -1.49 12.06 9.73
N ILE A 324 -1.31 11.88 11.02
CA ILE A 324 -0.35 12.62 11.82
C ILE A 324 0.90 11.75 11.95
N VAL A 325 1.93 12.13 11.22
CA VAL A 325 3.24 11.47 11.27
C VAL A 325 4.12 12.28 12.21
N ALA A 326 4.49 11.69 13.34
CA ALA A 326 5.47 12.28 14.22
C ALA A 326 6.87 11.94 13.69
N PRO A 327 7.75 12.92 13.46
CA PRO A 327 9.13 12.61 13.12
C PRO A 327 9.76 11.79 14.23
N PRO A 328 10.62 10.81 13.91
CA PRO A 328 11.23 9.92 14.90
C PRO A 328 12.21 10.62 15.83
N ASP A 329 12.59 11.86 15.53
CA ASP A 329 13.48 12.66 16.37
C ASP A 329 12.74 13.13 17.64
N ASN A 330 12.36 12.16 18.45
CA ASN A 330 11.75 12.29 19.75
C ASN A 330 12.83 12.55 20.83
N ARG A 331 14.03 13.01 20.40
CA ARG A 331 15.10 13.33 21.32
C ARG A 331 14.69 14.51 22.17
N ASP A 332 14.89 14.36 23.46
CA ASP A 332 14.77 15.43 24.44
C ASP A 332 15.94 16.40 24.24
N ILE A 333 15.77 17.34 23.30
CA ILE A 333 16.78 18.34 22.95
C ILE A 333 16.54 19.62 23.73
N LEU A 334 17.62 20.34 24.02
CA LEU A 334 17.53 21.61 24.69
C LEU A 334 16.88 22.64 23.77
N THR A 335 15.81 23.28 24.20
CA THR A 335 15.02 24.21 23.40
C THR A 335 14.75 25.52 24.06
N VAL A 336 14.67 26.58 23.27
CA VAL A 336 14.23 27.92 23.70
C VAL A 336 13.14 28.45 22.79
N PRO A 337 12.24 29.31 23.27
CA PRO A 337 11.29 29.99 22.40
C PRO A 337 12.00 30.77 21.29
N LEU A 338 11.46 30.75 20.07
CA LEU A 338 12.02 31.48 18.95
C LEU A 338 12.09 33.00 19.23
N GLU A 339 11.13 33.51 20.00
CA GLU A 339 11.09 34.91 20.44
C GLU A 339 12.26 35.27 21.40
N ALA A 340 12.92 34.28 22.03
CA ALA A 340 14.07 34.49 22.88
C ALA A 340 15.40 34.61 22.13
N VAL A 341 15.44 34.23 20.85
CA VAL A 341 16.66 34.19 20.02
C VAL A 341 16.66 35.32 19.01
N GLU A 342 17.72 36.10 18.92
CA GLU A 342 18.02 37.00 17.82
C GLU A 342 18.88 36.22 16.81
N LEU A 343 18.26 35.90 15.65
CA LEU A 343 18.94 35.13 14.59
C LEU A 343 20.09 35.97 14.02
N GLY A 344 21.26 35.36 13.88
CA GLY A 344 22.39 35.94 13.16
C GLY A 344 22.19 35.93 11.66
N ALA A 345 23.22 36.39 10.92
CA ALA A 345 23.19 36.32 9.47
C ALA A 345 23.09 34.90 8.92
N ASP A 346 23.64 33.94 9.67
CA ASP A 346 23.47 32.49 9.47
C ASP A 346 22.43 31.95 10.45
N ALA A 347 21.45 31.22 9.96
CA ALA A 347 20.39 30.61 10.77
C ALA A 347 20.92 29.59 11.82
N SER A 348 22.20 29.22 11.77
CA SER A 348 22.87 28.31 12.69
C SER A 348 23.40 29.00 13.96
N GLU A 349 23.44 30.34 14.01
CA GLU A 349 23.89 31.09 15.16
C GLU A 349 22.86 32.14 15.56
N GLY A 350 22.80 32.43 16.86
CA GLY A 350 21.92 33.46 17.41
C GLY A 350 22.48 34.07 18.68
N ASN A 351 21.88 35.21 19.09
CA ASN A 351 22.17 35.85 20.34
C ASN A 351 20.95 35.74 21.25
N VAL A 352 21.20 35.50 22.54
CA VAL A 352 20.16 35.44 23.58
C VAL A 352 20.58 36.32 24.77
N LEU A 353 19.59 36.87 25.48
CA LEU A 353 19.82 37.57 26.74
C LEU A 353 19.51 36.61 27.90
N VAL A 354 20.56 36.24 28.63
CA VAL A 354 20.45 35.33 29.78
C VAL A 354 20.43 36.16 31.07
N VAL A 355 19.55 35.80 31.99
CA VAL A 355 19.53 36.41 33.33
C VAL A 355 20.42 35.59 34.26
N ASN A 356 21.51 36.19 34.72
CA ASN A 356 22.44 35.53 35.62
C ASN A 356 21.90 35.52 37.07
N THR A 357 22.64 34.88 37.99
CA THR A 357 22.27 34.74 39.40
C THR A 357 22.18 36.06 40.16
N LYS A 358 22.75 37.17 39.62
CA LYS A 358 22.70 38.52 40.19
C LYS A 358 21.57 39.36 39.56
N ASN A 359 20.66 38.72 38.82
CA ASN A 359 19.57 39.36 38.04
C ASN A 359 20.08 40.41 37.04
N THR A 360 21.27 40.19 36.47
CA THR A 360 21.86 41.04 35.41
C THR A 360 21.78 40.32 34.08
N LEU A 361 21.48 41.07 33.03
CA LEU A 361 21.40 40.54 31.64
C LEU A 361 22.79 40.36 31.07
N GLU A 362 23.02 39.20 30.48
CA GLU A 362 24.24 38.84 29.76
C GLU A 362 23.87 38.42 28.33
N ALA A 363 24.47 39.07 27.34
CA ALA A 363 24.32 38.63 25.94
C ALA A 363 25.23 37.43 25.72
N ARG A 364 24.67 36.36 25.20
CA ARG A 364 25.39 35.11 24.92
C ARG A 364 25.09 34.61 23.52
N LYS A 365 26.14 34.27 22.78
CA LYS A 365 26.02 33.58 21.50
C LYS A 365 25.63 32.14 21.74
N VAL A 366 24.70 31.66 20.94
CA VAL A 366 24.19 30.29 20.97
C VAL A 366 24.31 29.66 19.60
N GLN A 367 24.63 28.36 19.56
CA GLN A 367 24.56 27.55 18.36
C GLN A 367 23.17 26.95 18.27
N LEU A 368 22.52 27.20 17.14
CA LEU A 368 21.16 26.77 16.87
C LEU A 368 21.18 25.50 16.02
N GLY A 369 20.15 24.68 16.18
CA GLY A 369 19.93 23.48 15.39
C GLY A 369 18.58 23.55 14.67
N LEU A 370 17.76 22.52 14.84
CA LEU A 370 16.44 22.44 14.23
C LEU A 370 15.54 23.58 14.73
N GLN A 371 14.82 24.20 13.80
CA GLN A 371 13.86 25.26 14.10
C GLN A 371 12.45 24.70 13.92
N GLY A 372 11.68 24.72 14.99
CA GLY A 372 10.24 24.44 14.98
C GLY A 372 9.41 25.70 14.80
N SER A 373 8.08 25.58 14.87
CA SER A 373 7.15 26.72 14.70
C SER A 373 7.21 27.76 15.81
N THR A 374 7.48 27.34 17.05
CA THR A 374 7.50 28.22 18.24
C THR A 374 8.80 28.17 19.01
N ARG A 375 9.63 27.18 18.80
CA ARG A 375 10.88 26.94 19.55
C ARG A 375 12.01 26.56 18.60
N VAL A 376 13.25 26.72 19.05
CA VAL A 376 14.47 26.35 18.32
C VAL A 376 15.38 25.51 19.21
N GLU A 377 16.05 24.53 18.60
CA GLU A 377 17.07 23.70 19.23
C GLU A 377 18.31 24.55 19.58
N VAL A 378 18.84 24.38 20.76
CA VAL A 378 20.12 24.94 21.19
C VAL A 378 21.13 23.82 21.32
N ARG A 379 22.12 23.78 20.43
CA ARG A 379 23.21 22.80 20.45
C ARG A 379 24.35 23.17 21.38
N GLY A 380 24.51 24.46 21.65
CA GLY A 380 25.56 24.96 22.50
C GLY A 380 25.33 26.40 22.93
N GLY A 381 25.96 26.79 24.08
CA GLY A 381 25.88 28.15 24.61
C GLY A 381 24.90 28.35 25.76
N LEU A 382 23.97 27.41 25.99
CA LEU A 382 23.04 27.43 27.14
C LEU A 382 23.03 26.08 27.85
N THR A 383 22.66 26.14 29.14
CA THR A 383 22.42 24.96 29.97
C THR A 383 20.95 24.89 30.41
N GLU A 384 20.50 23.68 30.74
CA GLU A 384 19.14 23.45 31.23
C GLU A 384 18.88 24.21 32.52
N GLY A 385 17.72 24.88 32.58
CA GLY A 385 17.33 25.68 33.74
C GLY A 385 17.79 27.13 33.71
N GLU A 386 18.66 27.55 32.78
CA GLU A 386 18.98 28.97 32.60
C GLU A 386 17.74 29.78 32.17
N ARG A 387 17.67 31.03 32.57
CA ARG A 387 16.54 31.93 32.27
C ARG A 387 16.92 32.83 31.11
N VAL A 388 16.14 32.76 30.01
CA VAL A 388 16.30 33.61 28.83
C VAL A 388 15.17 34.62 28.74
N VAL A 389 15.48 35.84 28.33
CA VAL A 389 14.49 36.91 28.13
C VAL A 389 13.66 36.65 26.87
N VAL A 390 12.34 36.82 27.00
CA VAL A 390 11.38 36.67 25.90
C VAL A 390 10.63 37.99 25.68
N GLY A 391 10.45 38.37 24.42
CA GLY A 391 9.74 39.62 24.04
C GLY A 391 10.56 40.89 24.29
N SER A 392 10.09 42.04 23.82
CA SER A 392 10.59 43.43 24.05
C SER A 392 12.12 43.62 24.11
N ARG A 393 12.89 42.83 23.37
CA ARG A 393 14.35 42.78 23.43
C ARG A 393 15.02 44.14 23.16
N ASN A 394 14.37 45.00 22.39
CA ASN A 394 14.89 46.35 22.11
C ASN A 394 14.97 47.25 23.33
N GLU A 395 14.29 46.92 24.41
CA GLU A 395 14.30 47.67 25.68
C GLU A 395 15.42 47.19 26.64
N PHE A 396 16.00 46.03 26.38
CA PHE A 396 17.00 45.42 27.24
C PHE A 396 18.40 45.50 26.61
N ARG A 397 19.39 45.84 27.48
CA ARG A 397 20.80 45.88 27.07
C ARG A 397 21.63 44.97 28.00
N PRO A 398 22.71 44.36 27.51
CA PRO A 398 23.64 43.64 28.37
C PRO A 398 24.13 44.51 29.54
N GLY A 399 24.16 43.95 30.72
CA GLY A 399 24.57 44.64 31.95
C GLY A 399 23.42 45.30 32.75
N MET A 400 22.19 45.36 32.23
CA MET A 400 21.02 45.88 32.95
C MET A 400 20.60 44.91 34.05
N LYS A 401 20.24 45.46 35.23
CA LYS A 401 19.55 44.72 36.29
C LYS A 401 18.07 44.65 35.99
N VAL A 402 17.48 43.47 36.09
CA VAL A 402 16.07 43.20 35.80
C VAL A 402 15.43 42.39 36.93
N ALA A 403 14.12 42.59 37.11
CA ALA A 403 13.31 41.69 37.91
C ALA A 403 12.73 40.57 37.00
N PRO A 404 13.25 39.35 37.06
CA PRO A 404 12.81 38.30 36.18
C PRO A 404 11.41 37.82 36.59
N LYS A 405 10.45 37.91 35.68
CA LYS A 405 9.12 37.33 35.82
C LYS A 405 9.03 36.10 34.92
N GLU A 406 8.97 34.92 35.51
CA GLU A 406 8.81 33.67 34.74
C GLU A 406 7.45 33.67 34.04
N ILE A 407 7.46 33.40 32.73
CA ILE A 407 6.27 33.18 31.94
C ILE A 407 6.31 31.71 31.48
N ASP A 408 5.21 31.02 31.69
CA ASP A 408 5.04 29.69 31.12
C ASP A 408 4.44 29.82 29.73
N LEU A 409 5.23 29.63 28.67
CA LEU A 409 4.81 29.61 27.27
C LEU A 409 4.35 28.22 26.83
N GLY A 410 3.97 27.35 27.78
CA GLY A 410 3.53 25.99 27.49
C GLY A 410 4.70 25.05 27.16
N ARG A 411 4.61 23.80 27.58
CA ARG A 411 5.54 22.76 27.12
C ARG A 411 5.21 22.43 25.64
N PRO A 412 6.22 22.09 24.82
CA PRO A 412 5.95 21.60 23.47
C PRO A 412 5.07 20.36 23.56
N GLY A 413 3.83 20.44 23.10
CA GLY A 413 2.85 19.36 23.15
C GLY A 413 1.49 19.73 23.78
N ASP A 414 1.38 20.85 24.53
CA ASP A 414 0.15 21.22 25.24
C ASP A 414 -0.80 22.15 24.43
N VAL A 415 -0.51 22.45 23.17
CA VAL A 415 -1.29 23.42 22.35
C VAL A 415 -2.49 22.78 21.64
N GLU A 416 -2.75 21.48 21.77
CA GLU A 416 -3.86 20.80 21.08
C GLU A 416 -4.95 20.24 22.02
N ALA A 417 -5.19 20.89 23.14
CA ALA A 417 -6.35 20.58 24.00
C ALA A 417 -7.15 21.83 24.35
N ARG A 418 -7.63 22.59 23.34
CA ARG A 418 -8.75 23.54 23.50
C ARG A 418 -9.52 23.67 22.20
#